data_20e4c64e6d23ceac22a8ba696d531d62
#
_entry.id   20e4c64e6d23ceac22a8ba696d531d62
#
_cell.length_a   1.000
_cell.length_b   1.000
_cell.length_c   1.000
_cell.angle_alpha   90.00
_cell.angle_beta   90.00
_cell.angle_gamma   90.00
#
_symmetry.space_group_name_H-M   'P 1'
#
loop_
_entity.id
_entity.type
_entity.pdbx_description
1 polymer ?
#
loop_
_entity_poly.entity_id
_entity_poly.type
_entity_poly.pdbx_seq_one_letter_code
_entity_poly.pdbx_strand_id
1 'polypeptide(L)'
;KDPFALRRSAIGLLRTIIDNKLNLKLRNLISYNIKLLEEQGVKKINENSENEILNFLKERMKNILKDKNIKNDIIEASISSYFSDNYFDLYKKNTLMNKYINKEAGINAISSYKRAFNILESAKENLSGRPDAVLFRKEEEKHLFEKLNEIRKSFSTNEQDKDYEKLLLSLSEIKIFTDKFFDNVIVNDDNNDIKNNRLELLKMFCNTFNNFINFSKLEGIS
;
A
#
# COMPACT_ATOMS: atom_id res chain seq x y z
N LYS A 1 26.24 11.74 25.19
CA LYS A 1 25.69 11.59 23.82
C LYS A 1 24.44 12.44 23.72
N ASP A 2 24.31 13.28 22.69
CA ASP A 2 23.13 14.12 22.47
C ASP A 2 22.09 13.37 21.63
N PRO A 3 21.04 12.75 22.24
CA PRO A 3 19.99 12.07 21.50
C PRO A 3 19.13 13.04 20.68
N PHE A 4 19.15 14.33 21.00
CA PHE A 4 18.42 15.37 20.29
C PHE A 4 19.10 15.74 18.96
N ALA A 5 20.44 15.72 18.89
CA ALA A 5 21.16 15.95 17.63
C ALA A 5 20.81 14.89 16.59
N LEU A 6 20.80 13.61 16.97
CA LEU A 6 20.43 12.52 16.07
C LEU A 6 18.99 12.65 15.56
N ARG A 7 18.06 13.06 16.43
CA ARG A 7 16.66 13.31 16.03
C ARG A 7 16.56 14.46 15.03
N ARG A 8 17.26 15.57 15.28
CA ARG A 8 17.27 16.72 14.36
C ARG A 8 17.86 16.36 13.01
N SER A 9 18.95 15.60 12.99
CA SER A 9 19.59 15.12 11.75
C SER A 9 18.65 14.23 10.95
N ALA A 10 17.95 13.29 11.59
CA ALA A 10 16.98 12.44 10.93
C ALA A 10 15.81 13.23 10.32
N ILE A 11 15.24 14.19 11.07
CA ILE A 11 14.18 15.08 10.56
C ILE A 11 14.71 15.94 9.41
N GLY A 12 15.93 16.47 9.52
CA GLY A 12 16.57 17.22 8.45
C GLY A 12 16.74 16.42 7.17
N LEU A 13 17.23 15.18 7.28
CA LEU A 13 17.35 14.25 6.16
C LEU A 13 15.98 14.01 5.48
N LEU A 14 14.95 13.67 6.25
CA LEU A 14 13.61 13.40 5.71
C LEU A 14 13.00 14.63 5.03
N ARG A 15 13.15 15.83 5.63
CA ARG A 15 12.72 17.08 5.01
C ARG A 15 13.46 17.34 3.70
N THR A 16 14.78 17.16 3.67
CA THR A 16 15.58 17.31 2.44
C THR A 16 15.06 16.37 1.33
N ILE A 17 14.74 15.13 1.66
CA ILE A 17 14.17 14.15 0.72
C ILE A 17 12.81 14.63 0.20
N ILE A 18 11.93 15.11 1.07
CA ILE A 18 10.59 15.54 0.72
C ILE A 18 10.62 16.83 -0.11
N ASP A 19 11.36 17.85 0.36
CA ASP A 19 11.37 19.19 -0.24
C ASP A 19 12.03 19.19 -1.62
N ASN A 20 13.05 18.35 -1.79
CA ASN A 20 13.73 18.16 -3.09
C ASN A 20 13.17 17.02 -3.94
N LYS A 21 12.07 16.38 -3.51
CA LYS A 21 11.37 15.31 -4.24
C LYS A 21 12.29 14.13 -4.61
N LEU A 22 13.19 13.73 -3.71
CA LEU A 22 14.21 12.73 -3.97
C LEU A 22 13.62 11.31 -3.90
N ASN A 23 13.61 10.60 -5.02
CA ASN A 23 13.24 9.19 -5.10
C ASN A 23 14.46 8.30 -4.74
N LEU A 24 14.71 8.14 -3.44
CA LEU A 24 15.86 7.41 -2.91
C LEU A 24 15.39 6.15 -2.14
N LYS A 25 16.02 5.02 -2.42
CA LYS A 25 15.90 3.82 -1.60
C LYS A 25 16.93 3.91 -0.46
N LEU A 26 16.48 4.35 0.71
CA LEU A 26 17.38 4.61 1.83
C LEU A 26 18.10 3.37 2.33
N ARG A 27 17.51 2.19 2.21
CA ARG A 27 18.19 0.93 2.54
C ARG A 27 19.50 0.79 1.81
N ASN A 28 19.50 1.00 0.49
CA ASN A 28 20.72 0.89 -0.32
C ASN A 28 21.80 1.89 0.11
N LEU A 29 21.39 3.13 0.43
CA LEU A 29 22.30 4.16 0.89
C LEU A 29 22.88 3.84 2.28
N ILE A 30 22.06 3.32 3.20
CA ILE A 30 22.47 2.92 4.53
C ILE A 30 23.45 1.74 4.43
N SER A 31 23.11 0.68 3.69
CA SER A 31 23.99 -0.49 3.49
C SER A 31 25.34 -0.07 2.88
N TYR A 32 25.33 0.83 1.89
CA TYR A 32 26.55 1.35 1.28
C TYR A 32 27.44 2.11 2.29
N ASN A 33 26.82 2.99 3.11
CA ASN A 33 27.55 3.75 4.12
C ASN A 33 28.09 2.84 5.24
N ILE A 34 27.35 1.83 5.66
CA ILE A 34 27.82 0.82 6.62
C ILE A 34 29.09 0.15 6.10
N LYS A 35 29.07 -0.30 4.85
CA LYS A 35 30.24 -0.91 4.19
C LYS A 35 31.44 0.02 4.14
N LEU A 36 31.25 1.29 3.78
CA LEU A 36 32.33 2.27 3.79
C LEU A 36 32.94 2.49 5.17
N LEU A 37 32.11 2.52 6.23
CA LEU A 37 32.61 2.64 7.60
C LEU A 37 33.42 1.42 8.03
N GLU A 38 33.04 0.22 7.64
CA GLU A 38 33.80 -1.01 7.88
C GLU A 38 35.16 -0.99 7.18
N GLU A 39 35.20 -0.54 5.91
CA GLU A 39 36.43 -0.37 5.14
C GLU A 39 37.37 0.67 5.78
N GLN A 40 36.82 1.69 6.45
CA GLN A 40 37.57 2.69 7.22
C GLN A 40 38.02 2.19 8.61
N GLY A 41 37.76 0.94 8.96
CA GLY A 41 38.20 0.30 10.17
C GLY A 41 37.33 0.52 11.40
N VAL A 42 36.08 0.99 11.20
CA VAL A 42 35.06 1.00 12.25
C VAL A 42 34.69 -0.44 12.61
N LYS A 43 35.21 -0.90 13.78
CA LYS A 43 35.00 -2.27 14.25
C LYS A 43 33.58 -2.44 14.81
N LYS A 44 32.90 -3.50 14.38
CA LYS A 44 31.61 -3.98 14.88
C LYS A 44 30.44 -2.96 14.69
N ILE A 45 30.02 -2.79 13.46
CA ILE A 45 28.67 -2.32 13.20
C ILE A 45 27.74 -3.53 13.44
N ASN A 46 26.69 -3.35 14.25
CA ASN A 46 25.73 -4.40 14.53
C ASN A 46 25.01 -4.80 13.23
N GLU A 47 24.88 -6.08 12.96
CA GLU A 47 24.17 -6.62 11.78
C GLU A 47 22.74 -6.08 11.65
N ASN A 48 22.10 -5.71 12.75
CA ASN A 48 20.76 -5.14 12.77
C ASN A 48 20.73 -3.61 12.59
N SER A 49 21.88 -2.93 12.51
CA SER A 49 21.95 -1.46 12.47
C SER A 49 21.17 -0.83 11.32
N GLU A 50 21.14 -1.49 10.16
CA GLU A 50 20.35 -1.04 9.00
C GLU A 50 18.86 -0.95 9.34
N ASN A 51 18.29 -2.00 9.93
CA ASN A 51 16.88 -2.02 10.31
C ASN A 51 16.57 -1.04 11.45
N GLU A 52 17.48 -0.88 12.40
CA GLU A 52 17.37 0.08 13.48
C GLU A 52 17.32 1.53 12.96
N ILE A 53 18.18 1.87 11.99
CA ILE A 53 18.20 3.19 11.34
C ILE A 53 16.89 3.41 10.56
N LEU A 54 16.46 2.43 9.75
CA LEU A 54 15.21 2.53 8.99
C LEU A 54 13.99 2.70 9.92
N ASN A 55 13.92 1.92 11.00
CA ASN A 55 12.84 2.06 11.99
C ASN A 55 12.89 3.42 12.70
N PHE A 56 14.08 3.91 13.02
CA PHE A 56 14.25 5.23 13.61
C PHE A 56 13.75 6.34 12.68
N LEU A 57 14.10 6.29 11.39
CA LEU A 57 13.62 7.24 10.37
C LEU A 57 12.10 7.13 10.16
N LYS A 58 11.56 5.91 10.15
CA LYS A 58 10.13 5.63 10.02
C LYS A 58 9.32 6.33 11.13
N GLU A 59 9.75 6.23 12.38
CA GLU A 59 9.08 6.92 13.49
C GLU A 59 9.16 8.46 13.35
N ARG A 60 10.24 9.01 12.79
CA ARG A 60 10.35 10.45 12.52
C ARG A 60 9.45 10.88 11.36
N MET A 61 9.30 10.03 10.37
CA MET A 61 8.38 10.27 9.27
C MET A 61 6.92 10.32 9.73
N LYS A 62 6.50 9.43 10.65
CA LYS A 62 5.18 9.51 11.29
C LYS A 62 4.92 10.89 11.91
N ASN A 63 5.90 11.42 12.63
CA ASN A 63 5.77 12.75 13.26
C ASN A 63 5.62 13.86 12.20
N ILE A 64 6.44 13.84 11.13
CA ILE A 64 6.33 14.79 10.02
C ILE A 64 4.93 14.75 9.37
N LEU A 65 4.38 13.55 9.18
CA LEU A 65 3.04 13.38 8.59
C LEU A 65 1.94 13.89 9.54
N LYS A 66 2.06 13.63 10.85
CA LYS A 66 1.14 14.17 11.88
C LYS A 66 1.18 15.69 11.94
N ASP A 67 2.36 16.30 11.89
CA ASP A 67 2.53 17.76 11.87
C ASP A 67 1.88 18.42 10.63
N LYS A 68 1.66 17.64 9.56
CA LYS A 68 0.92 18.04 8.36
C LYS A 68 -0.58 17.70 8.41
N ASN A 69 -1.10 17.37 9.59
CA ASN A 69 -2.52 17.01 9.80
C ASN A 69 -3.01 15.83 8.96
N ILE A 70 -2.14 14.88 8.67
CA ILE A 70 -2.54 13.62 8.03
C ILE A 70 -3.14 12.71 9.10
N LYS A 71 -4.30 12.10 8.81
CA LYS A 71 -5.01 11.21 9.72
C LYS A 71 -4.14 10.01 10.11
N ASN A 72 -4.26 9.57 11.37
CA ASN A 72 -3.41 8.52 11.92
C ASN A 72 -3.63 7.16 11.24
N ASP A 73 -4.87 6.83 10.87
CA ASP A 73 -5.21 5.61 10.13
C ASP A 73 -4.54 5.56 8.75
N ILE A 74 -4.47 6.70 8.03
CA ILE A 74 -3.75 6.80 6.74
C ILE A 74 -2.25 6.57 6.95
N ILE A 75 -1.67 7.16 8.00
CA ILE A 75 -0.26 6.98 8.34
C ILE A 75 0.02 5.49 8.61
N GLU A 76 -0.76 4.85 9.45
CA GLU A 76 -0.59 3.43 9.76
C GLU A 76 -0.86 2.52 8.55
N ALA A 77 -1.86 2.84 7.72
CA ALA A 77 -2.14 2.12 6.49
C ALA A 77 -0.98 2.14 5.50
N SER A 78 -0.32 3.29 5.36
CA SER A 78 0.82 3.46 4.44
C SER A 78 2.10 2.80 4.94
N ILE A 79 2.31 2.79 6.26
CA ILE A 79 3.50 2.24 6.90
C ILE A 79 3.41 0.72 7.06
N SER A 80 2.21 0.16 7.26
CA SER A 80 1.96 -1.27 7.37
C SER A 80 1.84 -1.99 6.02
N SER A 81 1.64 -1.24 4.93
CA SER A 81 1.78 -1.78 3.58
C SER A 81 3.24 -2.19 3.34
N TYR A 82 3.52 -2.84 2.20
CA TYR A 82 4.90 -3.09 1.77
C TYR A 82 5.66 -1.75 1.74
N PHE A 83 6.35 -1.47 2.86
CA PHE A 83 7.09 -0.24 3.04
C PHE A 83 8.31 -0.28 2.11
N SER A 84 8.16 0.38 0.97
CA SER A 84 9.36 0.75 0.23
C SER A 84 10.10 1.79 1.07
N ASP A 85 11.39 1.62 1.24
CA ASP A 85 12.30 2.56 1.93
C ASP A 85 12.46 3.90 1.18
N ASN A 86 11.51 4.21 0.29
CA ASN A 86 11.36 5.50 -0.40
C ASN A 86 10.42 6.42 0.38
N TYR A 87 10.98 7.32 1.17
CA TYR A 87 10.22 8.21 2.05
C TYR A 87 9.49 9.32 1.30
N PHE A 88 9.96 9.73 0.12
CA PHE A 88 9.22 10.67 -0.71
C PHE A 88 7.96 10.01 -1.29
N ASP A 89 8.06 8.77 -1.70
CA ASP A 89 6.92 7.98 -2.16
C ASP A 89 5.86 7.81 -1.06
N LEU A 90 6.30 7.45 0.13
CA LEU A 90 5.46 7.38 1.32
C LEU A 90 4.75 8.72 1.58
N TYR A 91 5.47 9.84 1.50
CA TYR A 91 4.90 11.17 1.67
C TYR A 91 3.82 11.49 0.63
N LYS A 92 4.09 11.20 -0.66
CA LYS A 92 3.12 11.41 -1.74
C LYS A 92 1.82 10.64 -1.50
N LYS A 93 1.91 9.35 -1.19
CA LYS A 93 0.74 8.48 -0.96
C LYS A 93 -0.11 8.97 0.22
N ASN A 94 0.55 9.32 1.34
CA ASN A 94 -0.14 9.85 2.52
C ASN A 94 -0.85 11.17 2.23
N THR A 95 -0.18 12.13 1.61
CA THR A 95 -0.74 13.43 1.25
C THR A 95 -1.92 13.29 0.31
N LEU A 96 -1.79 12.42 -0.69
CA LEU A 96 -2.84 12.17 -1.66
C LEU A 96 -4.06 11.49 -1.01
N MET A 97 -3.83 10.43 -0.23
CA MET A 97 -4.94 9.75 0.45
C MET A 97 -5.67 10.69 1.40
N ASN A 98 -4.96 11.50 2.16
CA ASN A 98 -5.56 12.51 3.06
C ASN A 98 -6.39 13.56 2.31
N LYS A 99 -5.96 13.94 1.08
CA LYS A 99 -6.70 14.85 0.19
C LYS A 99 -8.02 14.27 -0.30
N TYR A 100 -8.07 12.94 -0.52
CA TYR A 100 -9.17 12.26 -1.18
C TYR A 100 -10.06 11.43 -0.27
N ILE A 101 -9.65 11.09 0.95
CA ILE A 101 -10.36 10.14 1.83
C ILE A 101 -11.83 10.52 2.08
N ASN A 102 -12.13 11.81 2.17
CA ASN A 102 -13.49 12.33 2.37
C ASN A 102 -14.15 12.78 1.07
N LYS A 103 -13.55 12.57 -0.10
CA LYS A 103 -14.12 12.86 -1.40
C LYS A 103 -14.71 11.61 -2.00
N GLU A 104 -15.56 11.78 -3.00
CA GLU A 104 -16.22 10.68 -3.70
C GLU A 104 -15.25 9.55 -4.11
N ALA A 105 -14.09 9.90 -4.65
CA ALA A 105 -13.08 8.92 -5.05
C ALA A 105 -12.58 8.07 -3.88
N GLY A 106 -12.27 8.67 -2.74
CA GLY A 106 -11.84 7.94 -1.54
C GLY A 106 -12.96 7.09 -0.94
N ILE A 107 -14.17 7.66 -0.84
CA ILE A 107 -15.36 6.96 -0.32
C ILE A 107 -15.68 5.74 -1.19
N ASN A 108 -15.65 5.87 -2.51
CA ASN A 108 -15.90 4.78 -3.45
C ASN A 108 -14.85 3.67 -3.33
N ALA A 109 -13.56 4.04 -3.26
CA ALA A 109 -12.47 3.09 -3.07
C ALA A 109 -12.61 2.32 -1.75
N ILE A 110 -12.86 3.02 -0.63
CA ILE A 110 -13.01 2.42 0.70
C ILE A 110 -14.24 1.51 0.75
N SER A 111 -15.40 1.94 0.25
CA SER A 111 -16.63 1.15 0.28
C SER A 111 -16.50 -0.15 -0.52
N SER A 112 -15.86 -0.09 -1.70
CA SER A 112 -15.60 -1.26 -2.53
C SER A 112 -14.65 -2.25 -1.83
N TYR A 113 -13.57 -1.72 -1.25
CA TYR A 113 -12.62 -2.54 -0.51
C TYR A 113 -13.28 -3.25 0.69
N LYS A 114 -14.03 -2.50 1.51
CA LYS A 114 -14.71 -3.03 2.70
C LYS A 114 -15.58 -4.23 2.39
N ARG A 115 -16.37 -4.15 1.31
CA ARG A 115 -17.28 -5.24 0.93
C ARG A 115 -16.53 -6.52 0.59
N ALA A 116 -15.47 -6.44 -0.22
CA ALA A 116 -14.63 -7.57 -0.55
C ALA A 116 -13.87 -8.12 0.67
N PHE A 117 -13.30 -7.24 1.48
CA PHE A 117 -12.54 -7.58 2.66
C PHE A 117 -13.37 -8.36 3.69
N ASN A 118 -14.60 -7.91 3.98
CA ASN A 118 -15.48 -8.58 4.93
C ASN A 118 -15.85 -10.01 4.50
N ILE A 119 -16.03 -10.25 3.20
CA ILE A 119 -16.29 -11.59 2.68
C ILE A 119 -15.08 -12.50 2.89
N LEU A 120 -13.87 -11.99 2.59
CA LEU A 120 -12.63 -12.75 2.77
C LEU A 120 -12.36 -13.09 4.24
N GLU A 121 -12.55 -12.13 5.15
CA GLU A 121 -12.39 -12.36 6.59
C GLU A 121 -13.36 -13.42 7.11
N SER A 122 -14.59 -13.45 6.57
CA SER A 122 -15.61 -14.42 6.95
C SER A 122 -15.28 -15.83 6.40
N ALA A 123 -14.67 -15.91 5.22
CA ALA A 123 -14.34 -17.18 4.57
C ALA A 123 -13.18 -17.92 5.25
N LYS A 124 -12.21 -17.18 5.84
CA LYS A 124 -11.02 -17.73 6.52
C LYS A 124 -10.19 -18.73 5.69
N GLU A 125 -10.27 -18.62 4.36
CA GLU A 125 -9.57 -19.50 3.43
C GLU A 125 -8.14 -19.01 3.20
N ASN A 126 -7.21 -19.96 2.99
CA ASN A 126 -5.83 -19.63 2.61
C ASN A 126 -5.75 -19.43 1.10
N LEU A 127 -5.91 -18.18 0.66
CA LEU A 127 -6.02 -17.79 -0.74
C LEU A 127 -4.72 -17.16 -1.26
N SER A 128 -4.40 -17.38 -2.54
CA SER A 128 -3.22 -16.81 -3.22
C SER A 128 -3.51 -15.46 -3.91
N GLY A 129 -4.76 -15.20 -4.24
CA GLY A 129 -5.19 -14.08 -5.07
C GLY A 129 -4.88 -14.30 -6.56
N ARG A 130 -4.96 -15.55 -7.01
CA ARG A 130 -4.72 -15.97 -8.40
C ARG A 130 -5.94 -16.71 -8.96
N PRO A 131 -7.00 -15.99 -9.35
CA PRO A 131 -8.18 -16.64 -9.91
C PRO A 131 -7.89 -17.24 -11.29
N ASP A 132 -8.57 -18.34 -11.60
CA ASP A 132 -8.54 -19.00 -12.92
C ASP A 132 -9.71 -18.49 -13.77
N ALA A 133 -9.41 -17.85 -14.89
CA ALA A 133 -10.42 -17.29 -15.80
C ALA A 133 -11.31 -18.37 -16.46
N VAL A 134 -10.84 -19.61 -16.55
CA VAL A 134 -11.62 -20.75 -17.09
C VAL A 134 -12.83 -21.09 -16.20
N LEU A 135 -12.71 -20.83 -14.90
CA LEU A 135 -13.76 -21.09 -13.91
C LEU A 135 -14.81 -19.97 -13.81
N PHE A 136 -14.64 -18.85 -14.50
CA PHE A 136 -15.63 -17.77 -14.51
C PHE A 136 -16.95 -18.23 -15.17
N ARG A 137 -18.08 -17.97 -14.52
CA ARG A 137 -19.43 -18.33 -14.96
C ARG A 137 -20.28 -17.13 -15.36
N LYS A 138 -19.88 -15.92 -14.92
CA LYS A 138 -20.58 -14.68 -15.17
C LYS A 138 -19.64 -13.66 -15.83
N GLU A 139 -20.19 -12.82 -16.68
CA GLU A 139 -19.42 -11.76 -17.34
C GLU A 139 -18.87 -10.74 -16.33
N GLU A 140 -19.55 -10.53 -15.20
CA GLU A 140 -19.10 -9.64 -14.12
C GLU A 140 -17.80 -10.11 -13.48
N GLU A 141 -17.57 -11.44 -13.39
CA GLU A 141 -16.29 -12.00 -12.91
C GLU A 141 -15.15 -11.63 -13.86
N LYS A 142 -15.38 -11.77 -15.17
CA LYS A 142 -14.40 -11.43 -16.23
C LYS A 142 -14.11 -9.92 -16.24
N HIS A 143 -15.13 -9.09 -16.25
CA HIS A 143 -14.98 -7.64 -16.29
C HIS A 143 -14.21 -7.12 -15.06
N LEU A 144 -14.52 -7.63 -13.85
CA LEU A 144 -13.77 -7.27 -12.66
C LEU A 144 -12.30 -7.73 -12.74
N PHE A 145 -12.06 -8.95 -13.20
CA PHE A 145 -10.72 -9.49 -13.38
C PHE A 145 -9.88 -8.69 -14.39
N GLU A 146 -10.47 -8.32 -15.53
CA GLU A 146 -9.80 -7.52 -16.57
C GLU A 146 -9.46 -6.13 -16.04
N LYS A 147 -10.40 -5.47 -15.35
CA LYS A 147 -10.16 -4.15 -14.73
C LYS A 147 -9.08 -4.19 -13.67
N LEU A 148 -9.04 -5.23 -12.85
CA LEU A 148 -7.96 -5.44 -11.87
C LEU A 148 -6.59 -5.60 -12.54
N ASN A 149 -6.53 -6.36 -13.64
CA ASN A 149 -5.28 -6.53 -14.39
C ASN A 149 -4.80 -5.22 -15.03
N GLU A 150 -5.71 -4.40 -15.55
CA GLU A 150 -5.40 -3.05 -16.07
C GLU A 150 -4.79 -2.17 -14.98
N ILE A 151 -5.43 -2.09 -13.81
CA ILE A 151 -4.93 -1.30 -12.68
C ILE A 151 -3.57 -1.82 -12.20
N ARG A 152 -3.41 -3.14 -12.07
CA ARG A 152 -2.14 -3.76 -11.64
C ARG A 152 -0.98 -3.46 -12.59
N LYS A 153 -1.22 -3.42 -13.90
CA LYS A 153 -0.21 -3.00 -14.88
C LYS A 153 0.25 -1.56 -14.63
N SER A 154 -0.67 -0.67 -14.27
CA SER A 154 -0.33 0.73 -13.95
C SER A 154 0.54 0.87 -12.67
N PHE A 155 0.47 -0.07 -11.73
CA PHE A 155 1.38 -0.12 -10.58
C PHE A 155 2.79 -0.62 -10.95
N SER A 156 2.95 -1.32 -12.08
CA SER A 156 4.22 -1.91 -12.51
C SER A 156 5.13 -0.93 -13.26
N THR A 157 4.68 0.30 -13.53
CA THR A 157 5.52 1.33 -14.12
C THR A 157 6.61 1.79 -13.15
N ASN A 158 7.72 2.35 -13.68
CA ASN A 158 8.84 2.82 -12.88
C ASN A 158 8.37 3.73 -11.73
N GLU A 159 8.95 3.56 -10.54
CA GLU A 159 8.58 4.32 -9.32
C GLU A 159 8.67 5.85 -9.52
N GLN A 160 9.52 6.32 -10.44
CA GLN A 160 9.69 7.74 -10.72
C GLN A 160 8.51 8.35 -11.49
N ASP A 161 7.84 7.54 -12.32
CA ASP A 161 6.77 7.98 -13.22
C ASP A 161 5.35 7.65 -12.70
N LYS A 162 5.22 7.13 -11.48
CA LYS A 162 3.92 6.75 -10.91
C LYS A 162 3.05 7.96 -10.64
N ASP A 163 1.98 8.05 -11.40
CA ASP A 163 0.87 8.98 -11.14
C ASP A 163 -0.10 8.37 -10.10
N TYR A 164 0.19 8.63 -8.83
CA TYR A 164 -0.63 8.11 -7.73
C TYR A 164 -2.05 8.68 -7.71
N GLU A 165 -2.28 9.88 -8.24
CA GLU A 165 -3.61 10.46 -8.35
C GLU A 165 -4.45 9.67 -9.36
N LYS A 166 -3.88 9.37 -10.53
CA LYS A 166 -4.51 8.51 -11.54
C LYS A 166 -4.78 7.10 -10.99
N LEU A 167 -3.82 6.53 -10.25
CA LEU A 167 -4.01 5.21 -9.62
C LEU A 167 -5.17 5.21 -8.62
N LEU A 168 -5.26 6.22 -7.75
CA LEU A 168 -6.36 6.33 -6.78
C LEU A 168 -7.72 6.52 -7.49
N LEU A 169 -7.77 7.31 -8.55
CA LEU A 169 -8.98 7.46 -9.35
C LEU A 169 -9.39 6.14 -10.01
N SER A 170 -8.44 5.38 -10.55
CA SER A 170 -8.71 4.04 -11.11
C SER A 170 -9.22 3.05 -10.06
N LEU A 171 -8.71 3.12 -8.82
CA LEU A 171 -9.23 2.35 -7.69
C LEU A 171 -10.66 2.79 -7.29
N SER A 172 -10.99 4.06 -7.45
CA SER A 172 -12.35 4.55 -7.23
C SER A 172 -13.33 4.07 -8.30
N GLU A 173 -12.92 4.13 -9.57
CA GLU A 173 -13.75 3.73 -10.72
C GLU A 173 -14.10 2.23 -10.70
N ILE A 174 -13.31 1.40 -10.03
CA ILE A 174 -13.58 -0.03 -9.94
C ILE A 174 -14.90 -0.32 -9.21
N LYS A 175 -15.44 0.64 -8.48
CA LYS A 175 -16.72 0.54 -7.77
C LYS A 175 -17.84 0.05 -8.70
N ILE A 176 -17.91 0.55 -9.93
CA ILE A 176 -18.93 0.16 -10.91
C ILE A 176 -18.86 -1.34 -11.21
N PHE A 177 -17.65 -1.90 -11.34
CA PHE A 177 -17.44 -3.32 -11.60
C PHE A 177 -17.69 -4.16 -10.35
N THR A 178 -17.33 -3.65 -9.18
CA THR A 178 -17.53 -4.32 -7.89
C THR A 178 -19.01 -4.40 -7.54
N ASP A 179 -19.76 -3.33 -7.74
CA ASP A 179 -21.21 -3.31 -7.48
C ASP A 179 -21.91 -4.31 -8.41
N LYS A 180 -21.63 -4.29 -9.72
CA LYS A 180 -22.19 -5.28 -10.67
C LYS A 180 -21.83 -6.71 -10.29
N PHE A 181 -20.59 -6.95 -9.88
CA PHE A 181 -20.16 -8.28 -9.44
C PHE A 181 -21.00 -8.73 -8.24
N PHE A 182 -21.14 -7.94 -7.21
CA PHE A 182 -21.89 -8.34 -6.02
C PHE A 182 -23.41 -8.39 -6.21
N ASP A 183 -23.95 -7.69 -7.20
CA ASP A 183 -25.37 -7.73 -7.52
C ASP A 183 -25.76 -8.99 -8.32
N ASN A 184 -24.83 -9.55 -9.10
CA ASN A 184 -25.10 -10.65 -10.04
C ASN A 184 -24.37 -11.96 -9.70
N VAL A 185 -23.37 -11.93 -8.80
CA VAL A 185 -22.53 -13.08 -8.46
C VAL A 185 -22.68 -13.46 -6.99
N ILE A 186 -23.15 -14.69 -6.75
CA ILE A 186 -23.20 -15.28 -5.40
C ILE A 186 -21.82 -15.85 -5.12
N VAL A 187 -21.02 -15.20 -4.25
CA VAL A 187 -19.66 -15.65 -3.95
C VAL A 187 -19.66 -17.06 -3.34
N ASN A 188 -20.60 -17.32 -2.45
CA ASN A 188 -20.73 -18.59 -1.73
C ASN A 188 -21.52 -19.60 -2.58
N ASP A 189 -20.90 -20.06 -3.68
CA ASP A 189 -21.49 -21.04 -4.60
C ASP A 189 -21.47 -22.45 -3.97
N ASP A 190 -22.44 -23.31 -4.38
CA ASP A 190 -22.49 -24.71 -3.93
C ASP A 190 -21.31 -25.52 -4.49
N ASN A 191 -20.78 -25.14 -5.64
CA ASN A 191 -19.57 -25.72 -6.21
C ASN A 191 -18.34 -25.08 -5.57
N ASN A 192 -17.56 -25.85 -4.83
CA ASN A 192 -16.38 -25.40 -4.10
C ASN A 192 -15.30 -24.79 -5.02
N ASP A 193 -15.11 -25.30 -6.24
CA ASP A 193 -14.11 -24.75 -7.15
C ASP A 193 -14.50 -23.36 -7.61
N ILE A 194 -15.79 -23.15 -7.92
CA ILE A 194 -16.33 -21.83 -8.29
C ILE A 194 -16.27 -20.87 -7.12
N LYS A 195 -16.70 -21.31 -5.92
CA LYS A 195 -16.60 -20.53 -4.68
C LYS A 195 -15.17 -20.07 -4.42
N ASN A 196 -14.23 -21.02 -4.45
CA ASN A 196 -12.81 -20.70 -4.18
C ASN A 196 -12.26 -19.74 -5.23
N ASN A 197 -12.60 -19.93 -6.50
CA ASN A 197 -12.16 -19.03 -7.57
C ASN A 197 -12.69 -17.61 -7.41
N ARG A 198 -13.94 -17.43 -6.94
CA ARG A 198 -14.51 -16.12 -6.61
C ARG A 198 -13.82 -15.49 -5.41
N LEU A 199 -13.48 -16.26 -4.39
CA LEU A 199 -12.68 -15.78 -3.25
C LEU A 199 -11.26 -15.38 -3.69
N GLU A 200 -10.62 -16.15 -4.59
CA GLU A 200 -9.32 -15.77 -5.18
C GLU A 200 -9.41 -14.45 -5.96
N LEU A 201 -10.50 -14.20 -6.68
CA LEU A 201 -10.74 -12.95 -7.38
C LEU A 201 -10.88 -11.77 -6.38
N LEU A 202 -11.62 -11.95 -5.29
CA LEU A 202 -11.73 -10.94 -4.23
C LEU A 202 -10.40 -10.73 -3.50
N LYS A 203 -9.59 -11.77 -3.32
CA LYS A 203 -8.24 -11.63 -2.77
C LYS A 203 -7.33 -10.84 -3.70
N MET A 204 -7.39 -11.10 -5.01
CA MET A 204 -6.70 -10.31 -6.02
C MET A 204 -7.13 -8.84 -5.97
N PHE A 205 -8.43 -8.59 -5.80
CA PHE A 205 -8.99 -7.25 -5.62
C PHE A 205 -8.37 -6.54 -4.42
N CYS A 206 -8.42 -7.13 -3.22
CA CYS A 206 -7.84 -6.53 -2.02
C CYS A 206 -6.33 -6.30 -2.14
N ASN A 207 -5.59 -7.24 -2.73
CA ASN A 207 -4.16 -7.10 -3.00
C ASN A 207 -3.86 -5.91 -3.95
N THR A 208 -4.73 -5.66 -4.93
CA THR A 208 -4.59 -4.54 -5.87
C THR A 208 -4.69 -3.20 -5.14
N PHE A 209 -5.63 -3.04 -4.22
CA PHE A 209 -5.74 -1.85 -3.37
C PHE A 209 -4.53 -1.70 -2.43
N ASN A 210 -4.09 -2.81 -1.82
CA ASN A 210 -2.98 -2.82 -0.87
C ASN A 210 -1.62 -2.51 -1.52
N ASN A 211 -1.50 -2.54 -2.85
CA ASN A 211 -0.33 -2.00 -3.56
C ASN A 211 -0.23 -0.46 -3.45
N PHE A 212 -1.33 0.23 -3.19
CA PHE A 212 -1.31 1.68 -2.95
C PHE A 212 -0.96 1.98 -1.49
N ILE A 213 -1.83 1.60 -0.56
CA ILE A 213 -1.64 1.58 0.89
C ILE A 213 -2.42 0.39 1.47
N ASN A 214 -2.20 0.00 2.70
CA ASN A 214 -2.97 -1.08 3.32
C ASN A 214 -4.38 -0.59 3.72
N PHE A 215 -5.35 -0.76 2.81
CA PHE A 215 -6.73 -0.31 3.03
C PHE A 215 -7.38 -0.94 4.27
N SER A 216 -6.96 -2.14 4.70
CA SER A 216 -7.53 -2.78 5.90
C SER A 216 -7.29 -2.00 7.20
N LYS A 217 -6.38 -1.01 7.18
CA LYS A 217 -6.05 -0.14 8.34
C LYS A 217 -6.77 1.20 8.33
N LEU A 218 -7.55 1.50 7.29
CA LEU A 218 -8.33 2.73 7.22
C LEU A 218 -9.56 2.66 8.11
N GLU A 219 -9.94 3.79 8.72
CA GLU A 219 -11.19 3.89 9.49
C GLU A 219 -12.40 3.48 8.63
N GLY A 220 -13.34 2.77 9.24
CA GLY A 220 -14.56 2.29 8.59
C GLY A 220 -14.40 0.98 7.82
N ILE A 221 -13.22 0.34 7.78
CA ILE A 221 -13.02 -1.00 7.20
C ILE A 221 -13.26 -2.09 8.25
N SER A 222 -12.77 -1.90 9.47
CA SER A 222 -12.94 -2.81 10.62
C SER A 222 -14.22 -2.54 11.38
#